data_7ba2754b4ad65e0f7f91ecc607912264
#
_entry.id   7ba2754b4ad65e0f7f91ecc607912264
#
_cell.length_a   1.000
_cell.length_b   1.000
_cell.length_c   1.000
_cell.angle_alpha   90.00
_cell.angle_beta   90.00
_cell.angle_gamma   90.00
#
_symmetry.space_group_name_H-M   'P 1'
#
loop_
_entity.id
_entity.type
_entity.pdbx_description
1 polymer ?
#
loop_
_entity_poly.entity_id
_entity_poly.type
_entity_poly.pdbx_seq_one_letter_code
_entity_poly.pdbx_strand_id
1 'polypeptide(L)'
;MRTRPDVLVLGGGGTLGEAWMMGVLAGLEDGAGVDLRECESFVGTSAGAIVAAHLVAGRSPRRPSAVSTELELGLTQAGRGLAVAAVAAARRAGSFALATASTFAPLALGAAAPGGAVVRSLLLRGLPRPSDTLALLRHEVEESPARFDGRLRVTAVDRGSGRRVVFGSPGAPPAPVAEAVEASCTVPWLFAPVRIGDREYVDGGVWSPTNLDAAPAGRDTHVLCLNPTASIPGSSGVLAVVRNVSRTAVALEALVLRRRGAAVQMLAPNAECAETMGTNFMDREPSGRVLAAGYRQGLAFVTASVPVAPTPPQPSLPRPRP
;
A
#
# COMPACT_ATOMS: atom_id res chain seq x y z
N MET A 1 4.39 -4.09 -19.06
CA MET A 1 4.75 -2.69 -18.82
C MET A 1 6.13 -2.45 -19.41
N ARG A 2 6.27 -1.58 -20.42
CA ARG A 2 7.57 -1.29 -21.05
C ARG A 2 8.14 0.07 -20.64
N THR A 3 7.32 0.91 -20.01
CA THR A 3 7.71 2.25 -19.59
C THR A 3 7.44 2.40 -18.11
N ARG A 4 8.29 3.17 -17.45
CA ARG A 4 8.08 3.57 -16.06
C ARG A 4 6.74 4.30 -15.93
N PRO A 5 5.93 4.06 -14.88
CA PRO A 5 4.76 4.89 -14.60
C PRO A 5 5.20 6.29 -14.17
N ASP A 6 4.38 7.29 -14.47
CA ASP A 6 4.61 8.65 -13.99
C ASP A 6 4.27 8.75 -12.49
N VAL A 7 3.21 8.07 -12.09
CA VAL A 7 2.72 8.09 -10.70
C VAL A 7 2.61 6.68 -10.13
N LEU A 8 3.20 6.47 -8.95
CA LEU A 8 3.00 5.28 -8.13
C LEU A 8 2.02 5.58 -6.99
N VAL A 9 0.97 4.77 -6.88
CA VAL A 9 0.04 4.78 -5.76
C VAL A 9 0.19 3.48 -4.98
N LEU A 10 0.54 3.60 -3.70
CA LEU A 10 0.92 2.51 -2.83
C LEU A 10 -0.07 2.42 -1.66
N GLY A 11 -0.87 1.36 -1.65
CA GLY A 11 -1.95 1.18 -0.70
C GLY A 11 -1.51 0.69 0.67
N GLY A 12 -2.44 0.75 1.62
CA GLY A 12 -2.28 0.15 2.93
C GLY A 12 -2.30 -1.39 2.87
N GLY A 13 -1.66 -2.03 3.84
CA GLY A 13 -1.60 -3.50 3.87
C GLY A 13 -0.74 -4.05 5.00
N GLY A 14 -0.39 -3.24 6.01
CA GLY A 14 0.45 -3.67 7.12
C GLY A 14 1.82 -4.19 6.67
N THR A 15 2.48 -4.95 7.52
CA THR A 15 3.83 -5.48 7.28
C THR A 15 3.91 -6.37 6.03
N LEU A 16 2.89 -7.21 5.80
CA LEU A 16 2.88 -8.11 4.63
C LEU A 16 2.56 -7.35 3.35
N GLY A 17 1.71 -6.30 3.41
CA GLY A 17 1.48 -5.42 2.28
C GLY A 17 2.73 -4.66 1.86
N GLU A 18 3.53 -4.18 2.84
CA GLU A 18 4.84 -3.58 2.57
C GLU A 18 5.78 -4.57 1.87
N ALA A 19 5.93 -5.79 2.43
CA ALA A 19 6.79 -6.82 1.85
C ALA A 19 6.37 -7.18 0.41
N TRP A 20 5.07 -7.35 0.18
CA TRP A 20 4.54 -7.62 -1.15
C TRP A 20 4.83 -6.48 -2.13
N MET A 21 4.55 -5.22 -1.74
CA MET A 21 4.82 -4.07 -2.60
C MET A 21 6.30 -3.95 -2.94
N MET A 22 7.19 -4.11 -1.95
CA MET A 22 8.64 -4.08 -2.19
C MET A 22 9.08 -5.17 -3.17
N GLY A 23 8.56 -6.39 -3.03
CA GLY A 23 8.83 -7.47 -3.97
C GLY A 23 8.33 -7.16 -5.37
N VAL A 24 7.07 -6.74 -5.51
CA VAL A 24 6.48 -6.36 -6.79
C VAL A 24 7.29 -5.28 -7.49
N LEU A 25 7.63 -4.19 -6.77
CA LEU A 25 8.40 -3.09 -7.33
C LEU A 25 9.79 -3.56 -7.81
N ALA A 26 10.49 -4.39 -7.02
CA ALA A 26 11.77 -4.97 -7.43
C ALA A 26 11.64 -5.84 -8.70
N GLY A 27 10.59 -6.68 -8.77
CA GLY A 27 10.32 -7.50 -9.95
C GLY A 27 9.96 -6.66 -11.19
N LEU A 28 9.26 -5.54 -11.01
CA LEU A 28 8.97 -4.59 -12.08
C LEU A 28 10.25 -3.90 -12.59
N GLU A 29 11.12 -3.44 -11.68
CA GLU A 29 12.42 -2.84 -12.06
C GLU A 29 13.27 -3.82 -12.85
N ASP A 30 13.46 -5.03 -12.34
CA ASP A 30 14.32 -6.03 -12.96
C ASP A 30 13.73 -6.56 -14.29
N GLY A 31 12.40 -6.70 -14.37
CA GLY A 31 11.74 -7.16 -15.58
C GLY A 31 11.66 -6.13 -16.69
N ALA A 32 11.48 -4.86 -16.36
CA ALA A 32 11.30 -3.77 -17.33
C ALA A 32 12.59 -2.95 -17.55
N GLY A 33 13.62 -3.11 -16.73
CA GLY A 33 14.85 -2.32 -16.81
C GLY A 33 14.63 -0.85 -16.46
N VAL A 34 13.73 -0.53 -15.54
CA VAL A 34 13.39 0.84 -15.14
C VAL A 34 13.76 1.09 -13.68
N ASP A 35 14.00 2.33 -13.33
CA ASP A 35 14.16 2.78 -11.94
C ASP A 35 12.87 3.46 -11.47
N LEU A 36 12.16 2.81 -10.54
CA LEU A 36 10.89 3.33 -10.04
C LEU A 36 11.06 4.50 -9.06
N ARG A 37 12.27 4.76 -8.56
CA ARG A 37 12.58 5.94 -7.73
C ARG A 37 12.49 7.25 -8.53
N GLU A 38 12.58 7.16 -9.84
CA GLU A 38 12.48 8.29 -10.76
C GLU A 38 11.05 8.63 -11.19
N CYS A 39 10.01 7.96 -10.62
CA CYS A 39 8.63 8.36 -10.85
C CYS A 39 8.40 9.83 -10.45
N GLU A 40 7.54 10.50 -11.20
CA GLU A 40 7.25 11.94 -11.00
C GLU A 40 6.48 12.19 -9.71
N SER A 41 5.69 11.19 -9.25
CA SER A 41 4.95 11.32 -8.01
C SER A 41 4.67 9.99 -7.34
N PHE A 42 4.56 10.04 -6.00
CA PHE A 42 4.26 8.92 -5.13
C PHE A 42 3.10 9.29 -4.21
N VAL A 43 2.10 8.43 -4.13
CA VAL A 43 1.01 8.54 -3.14
C VAL A 43 1.06 7.31 -2.25
N GLY A 44 1.27 7.52 -0.96
CA GLY A 44 1.36 6.44 0.02
C GLY A 44 0.25 6.49 1.06
N THR A 45 -0.29 5.32 1.39
CA THR A 45 -1.26 5.11 2.47
C THR A 45 -0.74 4.02 3.38
N SER A 46 -0.62 4.29 4.70
CA SER A 46 -0.17 3.28 5.68
C SER A 46 1.17 2.63 5.26
N ALA A 47 1.25 1.31 5.14
CA ALA A 47 2.43 0.61 4.63
C ALA A 47 2.96 1.21 3.31
N GLY A 48 2.07 1.65 2.42
CA GLY A 48 2.46 2.33 1.18
C GLY A 48 3.12 3.68 1.41
N ALA A 49 2.84 4.38 2.52
CA ALA A 49 3.53 5.61 2.86
C ALA A 49 5.00 5.36 3.26
N ILE A 50 5.27 4.24 3.93
CA ILE A 50 6.64 3.80 4.24
C ILE A 50 7.41 3.51 2.94
N VAL A 51 6.82 2.71 2.05
CA VAL A 51 7.43 2.37 0.76
C VAL A 51 7.68 3.62 -0.08
N ALA A 52 6.70 4.53 -0.18
CA ALA A 52 6.85 5.79 -0.91
C ALA A 52 7.98 6.66 -0.34
N ALA A 53 8.06 6.79 0.99
CA ALA A 53 9.14 7.55 1.64
C ALA A 53 10.51 6.93 1.36
N HIS A 54 10.64 5.60 1.37
CA HIS A 54 11.88 4.90 1.03
C HIS A 54 12.31 5.17 -0.43
N LEU A 55 11.36 5.12 -1.39
CA LEU A 55 11.68 5.40 -2.80
C LEU A 55 12.14 6.84 -3.01
N VAL A 56 11.45 7.81 -2.40
CA VAL A 56 11.84 9.23 -2.46
C VAL A 56 13.18 9.49 -1.77
N ALA A 57 13.48 8.72 -0.71
CA ALA A 57 14.80 8.72 -0.05
C ALA A 57 15.93 8.10 -0.90
N GLY A 58 15.63 7.63 -2.11
CA GLY A 58 16.59 6.98 -2.99
C GLY A 58 16.88 5.51 -2.67
N ARG A 59 16.13 4.90 -1.73
CA ARG A 59 16.29 3.48 -1.39
C ARG A 59 15.61 2.61 -2.47
N SER A 60 16.34 1.64 -3.00
CA SER A 60 15.79 0.68 -3.98
C SER A 60 14.80 -0.28 -3.32
N PRO A 61 13.80 -0.77 -4.06
CA PRO A 61 12.93 -1.85 -3.60
C PRO A 61 13.73 -3.09 -3.19
N ARG A 62 13.28 -3.76 -2.13
CA ARG A 62 13.97 -4.95 -1.60
C ARG A 62 13.79 -6.13 -2.55
N ARG A 63 14.91 -6.76 -2.88
CA ARG A 63 14.97 -7.99 -3.67
C ARG A 63 15.06 -9.21 -2.77
N PRO A 64 14.45 -10.36 -3.13
CA PRO A 64 14.66 -11.58 -2.39
C PRO A 64 16.13 -12.01 -2.53
N SER A 65 16.81 -12.28 -1.41
CA SER A 65 18.16 -12.83 -1.42
C SER A 65 18.11 -14.35 -1.26
N ALA A 66 19.01 -15.07 -1.91
CA ALA A 66 19.12 -16.52 -1.76
C ALA A 66 19.44 -16.97 -0.31
N VAL A 67 19.97 -16.05 0.51
CA VAL A 67 20.35 -16.27 1.91
C VAL A 67 19.24 -15.89 2.89
N SER A 68 18.24 -15.11 2.45
CA SER A 68 17.19 -14.58 3.34
C SER A 68 16.28 -15.65 3.91
N THR A 69 16.21 -16.83 3.33
CA THR A 69 15.36 -17.91 3.85
C THR A 69 15.90 -18.54 5.14
N GLU A 70 17.21 -18.53 5.38
CA GLU A 70 17.81 -19.16 6.55
C GLU A 70 18.41 -18.15 7.56
N LEU A 71 18.91 -17.00 7.13
CA LEU A 71 19.62 -16.05 8.00
C LEU A 71 18.70 -14.98 8.63
N GLU A 72 17.54 -14.66 8.03
CA GLU A 72 16.56 -13.77 8.65
C GLU A 72 15.95 -14.35 9.92
N LEU A 73 16.01 -15.66 10.10
CA LEU A 73 15.68 -16.32 11.38
C LEU A 73 16.71 -16.00 12.50
N GLY A 74 17.94 -15.61 12.19
CA GLY A 74 19.03 -15.44 13.17
C GLY A 74 19.43 -13.99 13.49
N LEU A 75 19.49 -13.09 12.52
CA LEU A 75 20.16 -11.79 12.66
C LEU A 75 19.23 -10.57 12.89
N THR A 76 17.94 -10.74 12.78
CA THR A 76 16.97 -9.66 12.97
C THR A 76 16.40 -9.57 14.38
N GLN A 77 16.96 -10.29 15.35
CA GLN A 77 16.48 -10.25 16.74
C GLN A 77 16.85 -8.97 17.50
N ALA A 78 17.96 -8.30 17.15
CA ALA A 78 18.44 -7.16 17.93
C ALA A 78 17.72 -5.83 17.66
N GLY A 79 17.23 -5.55 16.43
CA GLY A 79 16.43 -4.34 16.11
C GLY A 79 14.92 -4.54 16.26
N ARG A 80 14.49 -5.77 16.52
CA ARG A 80 13.08 -6.23 16.49
C ARG A 80 12.36 -6.17 17.85
N GLY A 81 13.08 -5.92 18.95
CA GLY A 81 12.53 -6.13 20.29
C GLY A 81 11.34 -5.25 20.68
N LEU A 82 11.30 -4.00 20.22
CA LEU A 82 10.32 -3.01 20.70
C LEU A 82 9.02 -2.96 19.86
N ALA A 83 9.13 -3.06 18.54
CA ALA A 83 7.92 -3.16 17.70
C ALA A 83 7.21 -4.52 17.89
N VAL A 84 7.93 -5.58 18.25
CA VAL A 84 7.39 -6.89 18.63
C VAL A 84 6.57 -6.83 19.92
N ALA A 85 6.93 -5.99 20.88
CA ALA A 85 6.19 -5.85 22.12
C ALA A 85 4.78 -5.26 21.90
N ALA A 86 4.63 -4.24 21.05
CA ALA A 86 3.33 -3.66 20.72
C ALA A 86 2.44 -4.64 19.93
N VAL A 87 3.02 -5.40 19.00
CA VAL A 87 2.32 -6.44 18.24
C VAL A 87 2.01 -7.67 19.09
N ALA A 88 2.88 -8.03 20.06
CA ALA A 88 2.63 -9.14 20.98
C ALA A 88 1.50 -8.83 21.97
N ALA A 89 1.32 -7.57 22.38
CA ALA A 89 0.17 -7.15 23.18
C ALA A 89 -1.14 -7.30 22.38
N ALA A 90 -1.14 -6.99 21.09
CA ALA A 90 -2.28 -7.18 20.19
C ALA A 90 -2.56 -8.68 19.88
N ARG A 91 -1.53 -9.55 19.85
CA ARG A 91 -1.70 -11.01 19.71
C ARG A 91 -2.47 -11.65 20.86
N ARG A 92 -2.33 -11.11 22.08
CA ARG A 92 -3.06 -11.61 23.26
C ARG A 92 -4.57 -11.36 23.20
N ALA A 93 -5.02 -10.46 22.35
CA ALA A 93 -6.44 -10.13 22.18
C ALA A 93 -7.18 -11.03 21.17
N GLY A 94 -6.54 -12.00 20.50
CA GLY A 94 -7.17 -13.04 19.65
C GLY A 94 -7.99 -12.56 18.45
N SER A 95 -7.94 -11.23 18.09
CA SER A 95 -8.89 -10.64 17.15
C SER A 95 -8.31 -9.59 16.22
N PHE A 96 -6.98 -9.57 16.01
CA PHE A 96 -6.32 -8.49 15.28
C PHE A 96 -6.77 -8.38 13.80
N ALA A 97 -6.88 -9.49 13.08
CA ALA A 97 -7.38 -9.49 11.71
C ALA A 97 -8.86 -9.09 11.65
N LEU A 98 -9.65 -9.51 12.63
CA LEU A 98 -11.06 -9.14 12.76
C LEU A 98 -11.21 -7.67 13.18
N ALA A 99 -10.33 -7.18 14.06
CA ALA A 99 -10.31 -5.80 14.50
C ALA A 99 -9.94 -4.83 13.36
N THR A 100 -8.91 -5.12 12.57
CA THR A 100 -8.57 -4.31 11.41
C THR A 100 -9.67 -4.34 10.34
N ALA A 101 -10.21 -5.52 10.05
CA ALA A 101 -11.29 -5.69 9.09
C ALA A 101 -12.59 -5.01 9.56
N SER A 102 -12.97 -5.16 10.82
CA SER A 102 -14.17 -4.54 11.39
C SER A 102 -14.03 -3.03 11.57
N THR A 103 -12.80 -2.53 11.74
CA THR A 103 -12.51 -1.10 11.89
C THR A 103 -12.69 -0.35 10.59
N PHE A 104 -12.19 -0.91 9.49
CA PHE A 104 -12.22 -0.23 8.20
C PHE A 104 -13.56 -0.39 7.46
N ALA A 105 -14.28 -1.48 7.64
CA ALA A 105 -15.53 -1.72 6.93
C ALA A 105 -16.61 -0.65 7.20
N PRO A 106 -16.94 -0.28 8.45
CA PRO A 106 -17.91 0.78 8.71
C PRO A 106 -17.43 2.16 8.27
N LEU A 107 -16.11 2.42 8.39
CA LEU A 107 -15.52 3.70 8.01
C LEU A 107 -15.51 3.88 6.50
N ALA A 108 -15.20 2.82 5.75
CA ALA A 108 -15.23 2.85 4.28
C ALA A 108 -16.67 2.98 3.73
N LEU A 109 -17.65 2.35 4.37
CA LEU A 109 -19.07 2.52 4.02
C LEU A 109 -19.56 3.95 4.28
N GLY A 110 -19.14 4.55 5.39
CA GLY A 110 -19.44 5.96 5.71
C GLY A 110 -18.76 6.96 4.76
N ALA A 111 -17.64 6.58 4.13
CA ALA A 111 -16.90 7.44 3.21
C ALA A 111 -17.61 7.66 1.87
N ALA A 112 -18.41 6.69 1.42
CA ALA A 112 -19.11 6.73 0.14
C ALA A 112 -20.42 7.52 0.18
N ALA A 113 -20.93 7.88 1.37
CA ALA A 113 -22.21 8.60 1.53
C ALA A 113 -22.01 10.11 1.65
N PRO A 114 -22.99 10.93 1.17
CA PRO A 114 -23.07 12.33 1.54
C PRO A 114 -23.05 12.47 3.07
N GLY A 115 -22.13 13.26 3.64
CA GLY A 115 -21.95 13.36 5.08
C GLY A 115 -20.98 12.34 5.69
N GLY A 116 -20.34 11.47 4.91
CA GLY A 116 -19.39 10.45 5.39
C GLY A 116 -18.27 10.98 6.28
N ALA A 117 -17.84 12.22 6.07
CA ALA A 117 -16.84 12.86 6.95
C ALA A 117 -17.38 13.06 8.39
N VAL A 118 -18.64 13.47 8.53
CA VAL A 118 -19.28 13.67 9.84
C VAL A 118 -19.41 12.34 10.57
N VAL A 119 -19.93 11.32 9.88
CA VAL A 119 -20.07 9.96 10.45
C VAL A 119 -18.71 9.43 10.88
N ARG A 120 -17.69 9.58 10.03
CA ARG A 120 -16.31 9.17 10.33
C ARG A 120 -15.74 9.91 11.54
N SER A 121 -15.93 11.24 11.61
CA SER A 121 -15.52 12.06 12.76
C SER A 121 -16.15 11.58 14.06
N LEU A 122 -17.46 11.33 14.07
CA LEU A 122 -18.17 10.84 15.25
C LEU A 122 -17.66 9.46 15.68
N LEU A 123 -17.49 8.54 14.74
CA LEU A 123 -16.92 7.23 15.01
C LEU A 123 -15.51 7.35 15.60
N LEU A 124 -14.62 8.10 14.95
CA LEU A 124 -13.25 8.27 15.40
C LEU A 124 -13.12 8.93 16.78
N ARG A 125 -14.01 9.87 17.10
CA ARG A 125 -14.05 10.49 18.43
C ARG A 125 -14.51 9.52 19.52
N GLY A 126 -15.43 8.62 19.19
CA GLY A 126 -15.94 7.60 20.10
C GLY A 126 -14.97 6.47 20.39
N LEU A 127 -13.87 6.34 19.61
CA LEU A 127 -12.88 5.30 19.79
C LEU A 127 -11.99 5.54 21.00
N PRO A 128 -11.59 4.48 21.74
CA PRO A 128 -10.53 4.56 22.75
C PRO A 128 -9.25 5.17 22.17
N ARG A 129 -8.48 5.85 23.00
CA ARG A 129 -7.12 6.29 22.66
C ARG A 129 -6.13 5.29 23.26
N PRO A 130 -5.53 4.40 22.45
CA PRO A 130 -4.43 3.58 22.91
C PRO A 130 -3.24 4.42 23.33
N SER A 131 -2.37 3.87 24.16
CA SER A 131 -1.10 4.49 24.55
C SER A 131 0.05 4.16 23.59
N ASP A 132 -0.10 3.10 22.81
CA ASP A 132 0.96 2.60 21.94
C ASP A 132 1.18 3.55 20.75
N THR A 133 2.45 3.83 20.46
CA THR A 133 2.88 4.73 19.38
C THR A 133 3.78 3.97 18.39
N LEU A 134 3.96 4.53 17.22
CA LEU A 134 4.88 4.04 16.20
C LEU A 134 6.22 4.80 16.23
N ALA A 135 6.69 5.17 17.41
CA ALA A 135 7.90 5.97 17.58
C ALA A 135 9.14 5.41 16.88
N LEU A 136 9.30 4.08 16.80
CA LEU A 136 10.40 3.45 16.08
C LEU A 136 10.29 3.66 14.56
N LEU A 137 9.09 3.55 13.99
CA LEU A 137 8.86 3.86 12.59
C LEU A 137 9.15 5.33 12.30
N ARG A 138 8.68 6.22 13.17
CA ARG A 138 8.98 7.64 13.08
C ARG A 138 10.47 7.90 13.06
N HIS A 139 11.21 7.32 14.00
CA HIS A 139 12.66 7.45 14.09
C HIS A 139 13.39 6.92 12.83
N GLU A 140 12.99 5.75 12.31
CA GLU A 140 13.53 5.19 11.07
C GLU A 140 13.35 6.13 9.87
N VAL A 141 12.20 6.78 9.77
CA VAL A 141 11.91 7.73 8.70
C VAL A 141 12.63 9.06 8.93
N GLU A 142 12.78 9.52 10.17
CA GLU A 142 13.55 10.73 10.53
C GLU A 142 15.02 10.60 10.14
N GLU A 143 15.61 9.42 10.33
CA GLU A 143 17.01 9.14 9.93
C GLU A 143 17.18 9.00 8.40
N SER A 144 16.10 8.88 7.66
CA SER A 144 16.14 8.79 6.20
C SER A 144 16.22 10.18 5.55
N PRO A 145 16.78 10.29 4.33
CA PRO A 145 16.79 11.54 3.58
C PRO A 145 15.44 11.88 2.94
N ALA A 146 14.35 11.19 3.27
CA ALA A 146 13.02 11.44 2.72
C ALA A 146 12.55 12.87 3.00
N ARG A 147 12.01 13.53 1.98
CA ARG A 147 11.49 14.91 2.07
C ARG A 147 10.22 15.07 1.24
N PHE A 148 9.39 16.03 1.60
CA PHE A 148 8.34 16.53 0.72
C PHE A 148 8.98 17.42 -0.37
N ASP A 149 9.54 16.78 -1.41
CA ASP A 149 10.22 17.40 -2.55
C ASP A 149 9.26 17.76 -3.69
N GLY A 150 7.96 17.70 -3.44
CA GLY A 150 6.90 17.89 -4.45
C GLY A 150 6.40 16.59 -5.07
N ARG A 151 7.17 15.48 -4.97
CA ARG A 151 6.81 14.17 -5.50
C ARG A 151 6.06 13.31 -4.48
N LEU A 152 6.42 13.40 -3.20
CA LEU A 152 5.82 12.57 -2.14
C LEU A 152 4.49 13.13 -1.67
N ARG A 153 3.49 12.26 -1.58
CA ARG A 153 2.18 12.51 -0.95
C ARG A 153 1.87 11.41 0.04
N VAL A 154 1.55 11.79 1.26
CA VAL A 154 1.22 10.86 2.35
C VAL A 154 -0.20 11.16 2.81
N THR A 155 -1.07 10.14 2.84
CA THR A 155 -2.47 10.30 3.17
C THR A 155 -2.73 9.96 4.63
N ALA A 156 -3.49 10.79 5.30
CA ALA A 156 -3.99 10.57 6.66
C ALA A 156 -5.42 11.10 6.79
N VAL A 157 -6.08 10.82 7.91
CA VAL A 157 -7.40 11.35 8.23
C VAL A 157 -7.30 12.21 9.49
N ASP A 158 -7.77 13.45 9.39
CA ASP A 158 -7.96 14.33 10.54
C ASP A 158 -9.08 13.74 11.42
N ARG A 159 -8.72 13.33 12.63
CA ARG A 159 -9.62 12.67 13.58
C ARG A 159 -10.78 13.57 13.99
N GLY A 160 -10.54 14.88 14.09
CA GLY A 160 -11.54 15.86 14.52
C GLY A 160 -12.61 16.12 13.46
N SER A 161 -12.23 16.22 12.18
CA SER A 161 -13.15 16.51 11.07
C SER A 161 -13.58 15.28 10.30
N GLY A 162 -12.91 14.13 10.43
CA GLY A 162 -13.13 12.93 9.64
C GLY A 162 -12.73 13.09 8.16
N ARG A 163 -12.03 14.17 7.79
CA ARG A 163 -11.62 14.46 6.42
C ARG A 163 -10.23 13.93 6.13
N ARG A 164 -10.03 13.51 4.90
CA ARG A 164 -8.70 13.15 4.41
C ARG A 164 -7.81 14.40 4.33
N VAL A 165 -6.55 14.22 4.71
CA VAL A 165 -5.44 15.13 4.48
C VAL A 165 -4.40 14.42 3.63
N VAL A 166 -3.83 15.12 2.65
CA VAL A 166 -2.77 14.60 1.78
C VAL A 166 -1.54 15.46 2.00
N PHE A 167 -0.70 15.07 2.96
CA PHE A 167 0.55 15.78 3.25
C PHE A 167 1.46 15.78 2.01
N GLY A 168 2.16 16.87 1.77
CA GLY A 168 2.97 17.08 0.56
C GLY A 168 2.18 17.61 -0.64
N SER A 169 0.86 17.74 -0.55
CA SER A 169 0.04 18.41 -1.56
C SER A 169 -0.03 19.92 -1.35
N PRO A 170 -0.24 20.72 -2.41
CA PRO A 170 -0.49 22.15 -2.26
C PRO A 170 -1.66 22.42 -1.29
N GLY A 171 -1.46 23.32 -0.33
CA GLY A 171 -2.47 23.68 0.68
C GLY A 171 -2.62 22.68 1.83
N ALA A 172 -1.87 21.59 1.86
CA ALA A 172 -1.82 20.71 3.02
C ALA A 172 -1.13 21.39 4.21
N PRO A 173 -1.50 21.02 5.46
CA PRO A 173 -0.78 21.47 6.63
C PRO A 173 0.70 21.08 6.54
N PRO A 174 1.63 21.95 6.98
CA PRO A 174 3.04 21.59 7.03
C PRO A 174 3.26 20.47 8.06
N ALA A 175 4.07 19.47 7.68
CA ALA A 175 4.45 18.38 8.55
C ALA A 175 5.84 17.83 8.15
N PRO A 176 6.64 17.35 9.09
CA PRO A 176 7.77 16.48 8.78
C PRO A 176 7.29 15.18 8.10
N VAL A 177 8.08 14.63 7.18
CA VAL A 177 7.73 13.37 6.49
C VAL A 177 7.51 12.24 7.50
N ALA A 178 8.36 12.16 8.52
CA ALA A 178 8.28 11.12 9.54
C ALA A 178 6.95 11.17 10.32
N GLU A 179 6.51 12.36 10.72
CA GLU A 179 5.22 12.53 11.40
C GLU A 179 4.04 12.19 10.50
N ALA A 180 4.10 12.58 9.23
CA ALA A 180 3.07 12.26 8.26
C ALA A 180 2.98 10.75 7.99
N VAL A 181 4.12 10.06 7.86
CA VAL A 181 4.19 8.60 7.68
C VAL A 181 3.68 7.88 8.94
N GLU A 182 4.12 8.30 10.13
CA GLU A 182 3.60 7.77 11.40
C GLU A 182 2.08 7.93 11.46
N ALA A 183 1.55 9.12 11.20
CA ALA A 183 0.12 9.39 11.18
C ALA A 183 -0.62 8.49 10.18
N SER A 184 -0.04 8.31 8.98
CA SER A 184 -0.60 7.44 7.95
C SER A 184 -0.65 5.96 8.33
N CYS A 185 0.19 5.53 9.27
CA CYS A 185 0.26 4.15 9.78
C CYS A 185 -0.47 3.95 11.11
N THR A 186 -1.01 5.01 11.71
CA THR A 186 -1.66 4.97 13.02
C THR A 186 -3.09 4.44 12.90
N VAL A 187 -3.22 3.11 12.84
CA VAL A 187 -4.50 2.41 12.76
C VAL A 187 -5.31 2.70 14.04
N PRO A 188 -6.54 3.25 13.92
CA PRO A 188 -7.40 3.49 15.08
C PRO A 188 -7.60 2.22 15.92
N TRP A 189 -7.65 2.36 17.25
CA TRP A 189 -7.68 1.32 18.31
C TRP A 189 -6.37 0.62 18.59
N LEU A 190 -5.40 0.62 17.65
CA LEU A 190 -4.12 -0.05 17.85
C LEU A 190 -3.07 0.93 18.34
N PHE A 191 -3.10 2.15 17.80
CA PHE A 191 -2.09 3.17 18.07
C PHE A 191 -2.74 4.50 18.47
N ALA A 192 -2.01 5.27 19.28
CA ALA A 192 -2.40 6.63 19.65
C ALA A 192 -2.39 7.52 18.41
N PRO A 193 -3.41 8.40 18.22
CA PRO A 193 -3.40 9.37 17.15
C PRO A 193 -2.15 10.25 17.19
N VAL A 194 -1.58 10.55 16.03
CA VAL A 194 -0.41 11.43 15.92
C VAL A 194 -0.87 12.88 15.92
N ARG A 195 -0.25 13.70 16.77
CA ARG A 195 -0.49 15.13 16.80
C ARG A 195 0.48 15.86 15.90
N ILE A 196 -0.05 16.60 14.91
CA ILE A 196 0.71 17.49 14.02
C ILE A 196 0.08 18.87 14.10
N GLY A 197 0.82 19.84 14.64
CA GLY A 197 0.27 21.14 14.95
C GLY A 197 -0.83 21.05 16.03
N ASP A 198 -2.00 21.60 15.71
CA ASP A 198 -3.18 21.62 16.59
C ASP A 198 -4.15 20.44 16.36
N ARG A 199 -3.86 19.54 15.44
CA ARG A 199 -4.75 18.46 15.01
C ARG A 199 -4.19 17.07 15.31
N GLU A 200 -5.12 16.11 15.44
CA GLU A 200 -4.82 14.69 15.60
C GLU A 200 -5.13 13.95 14.30
N TYR A 201 -4.21 13.08 13.87
CA TYR A 201 -4.33 12.33 12.63
C TYR A 201 -4.27 10.83 12.90
N VAL A 202 -4.97 10.09 12.06
CA VAL A 202 -4.99 8.62 12.02
C VAL A 202 -4.79 8.11 10.60
N ASP A 203 -4.63 6.80 10.47
CA ASP A 203 -4.32 6.10 9.22
C ASP A 203 -5.22 6.53 8.05
N GLY A 204 -4.59 6.80 6.90
CA GLY A 204 -5.27 7.18 5.67
C GLY A 204 -6.19 6.09 5.11
N GLY A 205 -5.98 4.83 5.48
CA GLY A 205 -6.83 3.71 5.14
C GLY A 205 -8.26 3.82 5.69
N VAL A 206 -8.46 4.64 6.71
CA VAL A 206 -9.79 5.02 7.23
C VAL A 206 -10.62 5.75 6.17
N TRP A 207 -9.99 6.45 5.24
CA TRP A 207 -10.66 7.07 4.10
C TRP A 207 -10.77 6.11 2.92
N SER A 208 -9.66 5.60 2.45
CA SER A 208 -9.56 4.64 1.36
C SER A 208 -8.29 3.80 1.50
N PRO A 209 -8.34 2.51 1.17
CA PRO A 209 -7.14 1.65 1.22
C PRO A 209 -5.99 2.14 0.35
N THR A 210 -6.26 2.81 -0.75
CA THR A 210 -5.25 3.29 -1.71
C THR A 210 -5.18 4.80 -1.82
N ASN A 211 -6.29 5.51 -1.59
CA ASN A 211 -6.40 6.94 -1.88
C ASN A 211 -5.93 7.29 -3.31
N LEU A 212 -6.26 6.43 -4.26
CA LEU A 212 -5.82 6.54 -5.67
C LEU A 212 -6.22 7.88 -6.30
N ASP A 213 -7.37 8.43 -5.95
CA ASP A 213 -7.87 9.73 -6.42
C ASP A 213 -7.03 10.93 -5.95
N ALA A 214 -6.12 10.73 -4.97
CA ALA A 214 -5.14 11.73 -4.55
C ALA A 214 -3.93 11.84 -5.50
N ALA A 215 -3.82 10.94 -6.47
CA ALA A 215 -2.76 10.99 -7.47
C ALA A 215 -2.86 12.28 -8.31
N PRO A 216 -1.73 12.99 -8.53
CA PRO A 216 -1.68 14.15 -9.42
C PRO A 216 -1.66 13.66 -10.86
N ALA A 217 -2.79 13.22 -11.37
CA ALA A 217 -2.88 12.62 -12.69
C ALA A 217 -3.86 13.39 -13.57
N GLY A 218 -3.46 13.61 -14.80
CA GLY A 218 -4.23 14.25 -15.86
C GLY A 218 -4.17 13.45 -17.15
N ARG A 219 -4.38 14.14 -18.28
CA ARG A 219 -4.30 13.52 -19.60
C ARG A 219 -2.89 12.90 -19.81
N ASP A 220 -2.87 11.70 -20.35
CA ASP A 220 -1.68 10.95 -20.73
C ASP A 220 -0.76 10.54 -19.54
N THR A 221 -1.21 10.77 -18.30
CA THR A 221 -0.48 10.33 -17.11
C THR A 221 -0.68 8.83 -16.90
N HIS A 222 0.41 8.09 -16.77
CA HIS A 222 0.41 6.66 -16.46
C HIS A 222 0.49 6.44 -14.95
N VAL A 223 -0.57 5.91 -14.37
CA VAL A 223 -0.67 5.63 -12.93
C VAL A 223 -0.62 4.13 -12.69
N LEU A 224 0.30 3.67 -11.86
CA LEU A 224 0.32 2.31 -11.34
C LEU A 224 -0.10 2.32 -9.87
N CYS A 225 -1.17 1.61 -9.56
CA CYS A 225 -1.68 1.45 -8.19
C CYS A 225 -1.44 0.03 -7.70
N LEU A 226 -0.71 -0.11 -6.58
CA LEU A 226 -0.56 -1.37 -5.86
C LEU A 226 -1.55 -1.41 -4.68
N ASN A 227 -2.47 -2.39 -4.70
CA ASN A 227 -3.49 -2.53 -3.66
C ASN A 227 -3.37 -3.89 -2.93
N PRO A 228 -2.60 -3.97 -1.84
CA PRO A 228 -2.39 -5.21 -1.08
C PRO A 228 -3.70 -5.82 -0.54
N THR A 229 -4.68 -4.99 -0.18
CA THR A 229 -5.92 -5.44 0.48
C THR A 229 -7.00 -5.96 -0.47
N ALA A 230 -6.82 -5.82 -1.78
CA ALA A 230 -7.81 -6.26 -2.77
C ALA A 230 -7.97 -7.78 -2.86
N SER A 231 -7.02 -8.56 -2.35
CA SER A 231 -7.00 -10.02 -2.41
C SER A 231 -7.04 -10.70 -1.04
N ILE A 232 -7.60 -10.03 -0.02
CA ILE A 232 -7.78 -10.64 1.30
C ILE A 232 -8.52 -11.98 1.14
N PRO A 233 -7.96 -13.12 1.61
CA PRO A 233 -8.61 -14.41 1.52
C PRO A 233 -9.91 -14.44 2.33
N GLY A 234 -10.89 -15.16 1.83
CA GLY A 234 -12.18 -15.34 2.52
C GLY A 234 -13.37 -15.13 1.57
N SER A 235 -14.25 -16.11 1.52
CA SER A 235 -15.45 -16.09 0.68
C SER A 235 -16.69 -15.53 1.41
N SER A 236 -16.61 -15.37 2.74
CA SER A 236 -17.76 -14.99 3.59
C SER A 236 -17.34 -14.14 4.78
N GLY A 237 -18.33 -13.51 5.43
CA GLY A 237 -18.14 -12.72 6.64
C GLY A 237 -17.53 -11.34 6.43
N VAL A 238 -17.03 -10.77 7.52
CA VAL A 238 -16.51 -9.39 7.59
C VAL A 238 -15.35 -9.15 6.62
N LEU A 239 -14.45 -10.14 6.44
CA LEU A 239 -13.29 -10.03 5.53
C LEU A 239 -13.73 -9.89 4.07
N ALA A 240 -14.80 -10.59 3.64
CA ALA A 240 -15.35 -10.43 2.30
C ALA A 240 -15.93 -9.03 2.09
N VAL A 241 -16.59 -8.47 3.12
CA VAL A 241 -17.09 -7.09 3.06
C VAL A 241 -15.95 -6.09 2.90
N VAL A 242 -14.88 -6.20 3.70
CA VAL A 242 -13.71 -5.32 3.62
C VAL A 242 -13.08 -5.38 2.24
N ARG A 243 -12.85 -6.59 1.72
CA ARG A 243 -12.32 -6.79 0.37
C ARG A 243 -13.19 -6.13 -0.70
N ASN A 244 -14.50 -6.34 -0.65
CA ASN A 244 -15.43 -5.79 -1.65
C ASN A 244 -15.49 -4.27 -1.56
N VAL A 245 -15.51 -3.70 -0.36
CA VAL A 245 -15.45 -2.25 -0.14
C VAL A 245 -14.14 -1.69 -0.67
N SER A 246 -13.00 -2.33 -0.37
CA SER A 246 -11.69 -1.93 -0.91
C SER A 246 -11.69 -1.91 -2.44
N ARG A 247 -12.17 -2.98 -3.08
CA ARG A 247 -12.25 -3.07 -4.54
C ARG A 247 -13.16 -2.01 -5.15
N THR A 248 -14.33 -1.78 -4.55
CA THR A 248 -15.30 -0.78 -5.03
C THR A 248 -14.73 0.63 -4.89
N ALA A 249 -14.12 0.97 -3.75
CA ALA A 249 -13.52 2.27 -3.53
C ALA A 249 -12.44 2.56 -4.57
N VAL A 250 -11.51 1.62 -4.77
CA VAL A 250 -10.43 1.76 -5.75
C VAL A 250 -10.96 1.85 -7.18
N ALA A 251 -12.01 1.09 -7.53
CA ALA A 251 -12.62 1.17 -8.85
C ALA A 251 -13.24 2.55 -9.13
N LEU A 252 -13.90 3.15 -8.14
CA LEU A 252 -14.45 4.50 -8.23
C LEU A 252 -13.35 5.56 -8.35
N GLU A 253 -12.30 5.45 -7.54
CA GLU A 253 -11.14 6.34 -7.61
C GLU A 253 -10.44 6.23 -8.98
N ALA A 254 -10.27 5.01 -9.51
CA ALA A 254 -9.72 4.80 -10.85
C ALA A 254 -10.59 5.43 -11.95
N LEU A 255 -11.92 5.35 -11.80
CA LEU A 255 -12.84 5.98 -12.74
C LEU A 255 -12.67 7.51 -12.75
N VAL A 256 -12.47 8.13 -11.58
CA VAL A 256 -12.20 9.59 -11.48
C VAL A 256 -10.94 9.96 -12.27
N LEU A 257 -9.84 9.21 -12.10
CA LEU A 257 -8.60 9.49 -12.81
C LEU A 257 -8.71 9.24 -14.32
N ARG A 258 -9.38 8.14 -14.72
CA ARG A 258 -9.61 7.84 -16.14
C ARG A 258 -10.46 8.91 -16.82
N ARG A 259 -11.45 9.50 -16.11
CA ARG A 259 -12.21 10.64 -16.63
C ARG A 259 -11.38 11.92 -16.82
N ARG A 260 -10.27 12.05 -16.09
CA ARG A 260 -9.28 13.10 -16.27
C ARG A 260 -8.30 12.79 -17.41
N GLY A 261 -8.40 11.63 -18.06
CA GLY A 261 -7.57 11.19 -19.17
C GLY A 261 -6.34 10.37 -18.77
N ALA A 262 -6.21 9.98 -17.50
CA ALA A 262 -5.11 9.15 -17.03
C ALA A 262 -5.28 7.67 -17.42
N ALA A 263 -4.18 7.01 -17.77
CA ALA A 263 -4.09 5.58 -17.94
C ALA A 263 -3.79 4.92 -16.58
N VAL A 264 -4.80 4.26 -15.98
CA VAL A 264 -4.69 3.66 -14.66
C VAL A 264 -4.56 2.15 -14.76
N GLN A 265 -3.43 1.62 -14.30
CA GLN A 265 -3.19 0.19 -14.09
C GLN A 265 -3.27 -0.12 -12.58
N MET A 266 -3.92 -1.23 -12.24
CA MET A 266 -4.06 -1.67 -10.85
C MET A 266 -3.48 -3.07 -10.72
N LEU A 267 -2.65 -3.27 -9.70
CA LEU A 267 -2.09 -4.55 -9.35
C LEU A 267 -2.49 -4.91 -7.92
N ALA A 268 -3.01 -6.10 -7.76
CA ALA A 268 -3.36 -6.70 -6.48
C ALA A 268 -2.60 -8.03 -6.32
N PRO A 269 -2.42 -8.54 -5.10
CA PRO A 269 -1.84 -9.85 -4.90
C PRO A 269 -2.56 -10.93 -5.74
N ASN A 270 -1.80 -11.71 -6.50
CA ASN A 270 -2.33 -12.89 -7.18
C ASN A 270 -2.65 -14.01 -6.18
N ALA A 271 -3.13 -15.16 -6.65
CA ALA A 271 -3.52 -16.27 -5.77
C ALA A 271 -2.38 -16.73 -4.85
N GLU A 272 -1.16 -16.90 -5.41
CA GLU A 272 0.04 -17.28 -4.66
C GLU A 272 0.38 -16.26 -3.56
N CYS A 273 0.41 -14.99 -3.92
CA CYS A 273 0.69 -13.90 -2.95
C CYS A 273 -0.40 -13.83 -1.87
N ALA A 274 -1.68 -13.93 -2.25
CA ALA A 274 -2.79 -13.87 -1.32
C ALA A 274 -2.79 -15.04 -0.33
N GLU A 275 -2.47 -16.24 -0.78
CA GLU A 275 -2.31 -17.43 0.05
C GLU A 275 -1.13 -17.27 1.02
N THR A 276 0.03 -16.81 0.52
CA THR A 276 1.22 -16.59 1.35
C THR A 276 1.01 -15.50 2.39
N MET A 277 0.29 -14.43 2.05
CA MET A 277 -0.05 -13.33 2.98
C MET A 277 -1.06 -13.77 4.04
N GLY A 278 -1.97 -14.67 3.71
CA GLY A 278 -3.03 -15.08 4.61
C GLY A 278 -3.96 -13.93 5.02
N THR A 279 -4.50 -14.01 6.25
CA THR A 279 -5.48 -13.03 6.77
C THR A 279 -4.89 -12.03 7.76
N ASN A 280 -3.73 -12.32 8.35
CA ASN A 280 -3.06 -11.45 9.32
C ASN A 280 -1.94 -10.63 8.67
N PHE A 281 -2.29 -9.48 8.13
CA PHE A 281 -1.37 -8.58 7.43
C PHE A 281 -0.25 -7.97 8.31
N MET A 282 -0.37 -8.11 9.63
CA MET A 282 0.65 -7.64 10.59
C MET A 282 1.61 -8.74 11.03
N ASP A 283 1.43 -9.96 10.53
CA ASP A 283 2.37 -11.05 10.79
C ASP A 283 3.68 -10.78 10.06
N ARG A 284 4.79 -10.95 10.77
CA ARG A 284 6.12 -10.74 10.20
C ARG A 284 6.79 -12.02 9.73
N GLU A 285 6.32 -13.16 10.25
CA GLU A 285 6.94 -14.44 9.94
C GLU A 285 7.01 -14.73 8.43
N PRO A 286 5.92 -14.58 7.64
CA PRO A 286 5.98 -14.89 6.22
C PRO A 286 6.54 -13.75 5.33
N SER A 287 7.07 -12.65 5.91
CA SER A 287 7.49 -11.46 5.13
C SER A 287 8.48 -11.78 4.01
N GLY A 288 9.47 -12.64 4.24
CA GLY A 288 10.44 -13.04 3.22
C GLY A 288 9.79 -13.82 2.07
N ARG A 289 8.87 -14.74 2.40
CA ARG A 289 8.10 -15.51 1.40
C ARG A 289 7.16 -14.61 0.60
N VAL A 290 6.51 -13.67 1.26
CA VAL A 290 5.63 -12.68 0.62
C VAL A 290 6.41 -11.75 -0.30
N LEU A 291 7.59 -11.30 0.11
CA LEU A 291 8.50 -10.53 -0.73
C LEU A 291 8.88 -11.30 -2.00
N ALA A 292 9.27 -12.57 -1.86
CA ALA A 292 9.66 -13.41 -2.99
C ALA A 292 8.47 -13.69 -3.94
N ALA A 293 7.28 -13.96 -3.42
CA ALA A 293 6.08 -14.12 -4.23
C ALA A 293 5.72 -12.82 -4.97
N GLY A 294 5.80 -11.66 -4.28
CA GLY A 294 5.61 -10.34 -4.89
C GLY A 294 6.60 -10.07 -6.02
N TYR A 295 7.87 -10.44 -5.84
CA TYR A 295 8.92 -10.29 -6.86
C TYR A 295 8.58 -11.09 -8.12
N ARG A 296 8.20 -12.38 -7.97
CA ARG A 296 7.75 -13.20 -9.10
C ARG A 296 6.53 -12.62 -9.80
N GLN A 297 5.57 -12.10 -9.05
CA GLN A 297 4.40 -11.44 -9.60
C GLN A 297 4.79 -10.19 -10.41
N GLY A 298 5.74 -9.38 -9.94
CA GLY A 298 6.25 -8.20 -10.64
C GLY A 298 6.91 -8.56 -11.98
N LEU A 299 7.76 -9.58 -12.00
CA LEU A 299 8.37 -10.10 -13.22
C LEU A 299 7.31 -10.60 -14.21
N ALA A 300 6.35 -11.40 -13.75
CA ALA A 300 5.28 -11.94 -14.59
C ALA A 300 4.40 -10.85 -15.19
N PHE A 301 4.13 -9.77 -14.44
CA PHE A 301 3.34 -8.64 -14.91
C PHE A 301 4.00 -7.91 -16.10
N VAL A 302 5.33 -7.75 -16.08
CA VAL A 302 6.08 -7.17 -17.19
C VAL A 302 6.03 -8.09 -18.40
N THR A 303 6.27 -9.38 -18.20
CA THR A 303 6.28 -10.40 -19.29
C THR A 303 4.92 -10.50 -19.98
N ALA A 304 3.82 -10.55 -19.21
CA ALA A 304 2.46 -10.59 -19.75
C ALA A 304 2.07 -9.34 -20.57
N SER A 305 2.74 -8.21 -20.30
CA SER A 305 2.52 -6.95 -21.02
C SER A 305 3.28 -6.87 -22.35
N VAL A 306 4.07 -7.88 -22.71
CA VAL A 306 4.75 -7.98 -23.99
C VAL A 306 3.80 -8.63 -24.98
N PRO A 307 3.39 -7.95 -26.10
CA PRO A 307 2.63 -8.61 -27.15
C PRO A 307 3.44 -9.81 -27.69
N VAL A 308 2.84 -10.99 -27.68
CA VAL A 308 3.41 -12.15 -28.37
C VAL A 308 3.53 -11.77 -29.84
N ALA A 309 4.75 -11.74 -30.36
CA ALA A 309 4.96 -11.54 -31.80
C ALA A 309 4.13 -12.60 -32.55
N PRO A 310 3.40 -12.24 -33.62
CA PRO A 310 2.64 -13.22 -34.39
C PRO A 310 3.61 -14.30 -34.85
N THR A 311 3.27 -15.54 -34.56
CA THR A 311 4.02 -16.70 -35.05
C THR A 311 4.18 -16.58 -36.57
N PRO A 312 5.39 -16.65 -37.12
CA PRO A 312 5.57 -16.58 -38.56
C PRO A 312 4.75 -17.71 -39.22
N PRO A 313 4.09 -17.42 -40.35
CA PRO A 313 3.28 -18.42 -41.02
C PRO A 313 4.14 -19.66 -41.33
N GLN A 314 3.66 -20.82 -40.90
CA GLN A 314 4.32 -22.08 -41.21
C GLN A 314 4.43 -22.20 -42.73
N PRO A 315 5.58 -22.62 -43.30
CA PRO A 315 5.71 -22.85 -44.72
C PRO A 315 4.69 -23.92 -45.15
N SER A 316 3.82 -23.54 -46.08
CA SER A 316 2.83 -24.46 -46.65
C SER A 316 3.54 -25.67 -47.28
N LEU A 317 3.23 -26.85 -46.78
CA LEU A 317 3.70 -28.09 -47.38
C LEU A 317 3.25 -28.14 -48.87
N PRO A 318 4.13 -28.51 -49.80
CA PRO A 318 3.76 -28.62 -51.18
C PRO A 318 2.65 -29.68 -51.36
N ARG A 319 1.59 -29.30 -52.05
CA ARG A 319 0.52 -30.26 -52.42
C ARG A 319 1.09 -31.35 -53.29
N PRO A 320 0.74 -32.62 -53.05
CA PRO A 320 1.12 -33.71 -53.99
C PRO A 320 0.52 -33.42 -55.34
N ARG A 321 1.34 -33.57 -56.39
CA ARG A 321 0.90 -33.48 -57.79
C ARG A 321 0.10 -34.72 -58.15
N PRO A 322 -0.90 -34.59 -59.02
CA PRO A 322 -1.72 -35.72 -59.47
C PRO A 322 -0.93 -36.76 -60.24
#